data_5c8ce18a46d7a35448c9cea640bdc31d
#
_entry.id   5c8ce18a46d7a35448c9cea640bdc31d
#
_cell.length_a   1.000
_cell.length_b   1.000
_cell.length_c   1.000
_cell.angle_alpha   90.00
_cell.angle_beta   90.00
_cell.angle_gamma   90.00
#
_symmetry.space_group_name_H-M   'P 1'
#
loop_
_entity.id
_entity.type
_entity.pdbx_description
1 polymer ?
#
loop_
_entity_poly.entity_id
_entity_poly.type
_entity_poly.pdbx_seq_one_letter_code
_entity_poly.pdbx_strand_id
1 'polypeptide(L)'
;MRLAIFDTNLYVGHWERALYQDRWDALHRAYVVRQSAVVLSELRRGARTRDAQQLVEDLRRIAPVVWEPTPADWWEAGKLVRKIGDAEGWDRDKRRDFQNDALIALTARRHGATVVTADVTDFGLLSREIRISVLPIR
;
A
#
# COMPACT_ATOMS: atom_id res chain seq x y z
N MET A 1 -0.87 -16.74 11.99
CA MET A 1 0.22 -15.96 11.41
C MET A 1 -0.31 -14.65 10.87
N ARG A 2 0.38 -13.56 11.14
CA ARG A 2 -0.10 -12.23 10.75
C ARG A 2 0.15 -11.96 9.26
N LEU A 3 -0.86 -11.42 8.58
CA LEU A 3 -0.79 -11.04 7.18
C LEU A 3 -0.42 -9.56 7.05
N ALA A 4 0.33 -9.20 6.02
CA ALA A 4 0.70 -7.82 5.74
C ALA A 4 0.65 -7.52 4.26
N ILE A 5 0.31 -6.27 3.94
CA ILE A 5 0.55 -5.65 2.64
C ILE A 5 1.65 -4.61 2.85
N PHE A 6 2.71 -4.69 2.03
CA PHE A 6 3.72 -3.64 2.01
C PHE A 6 3.28 -2.56 1.02
N ASP A 7 3.28 -1.33 1.49
CA ASP A 7 2.98 -0.19 0.65
C ASP A 7 4.07 0.02 -0.42
N THR A 8 3.70 0.68 -1.49
CA THR A 8 4.59 0.93 -2.65
C THR A 8 5.92 1.54 -2.22
N ASN A 9 5.89 2.50 -1.31
CA ASN A 9 7.10 3.22 -0.87
C ASN A 9 8.13 2.33 -0.17
N LEU A 10 7.71 1.22 0.44
CA LEU A 10 8.66 0.27 1.02
C LEU A 10 9.49 -0.41 -0.07
N TYR A 11 8.83 -0.89 -1.12
CA TYR A 11 9.52 -1.53 -2.24
C TYR A 11 10.46 -0.56 -2.94
N VAL A 12 9.97 0.62 -3.27
CA VAL A 12 10.76 1.65 -3.96
C VAL A 12 11.97 2.05 -3.10
N GLY A 13 11.74 2.31 -1.82
CA GLY A 13 12.83 2.68 -0.90
C GLY A 13 13.87 1.57 -0.77
N HIS A 14 13.43 0.32 -0.66
CA HIS A 14 14.32 -0.82 -0.55
C HIS A 14 15.11 -1.08 -1.84
N TRP A 15 14.43 -1.06 -3.00
CA TRP A 15 15.08 -1.38 -4.28
C TRP A 15 15.96 -0.27 -4.81
N GLU A 16 15.54 0.98 -4.68
CA GLU A 16 16.24 2.11 -5.32
C GLU A 16 17.26 2.78 -4.40
N ARG A 17 17.00 2.80 -3.08
CA ARG A 17 17.81 3.56 -2.13
C ARG A 17 18.39 2.72 -1.01
N ALA A 18 18.24 1.41 -1.09
CA ALA A 18 18.71 0.47 -0.06
C ALA A 18 18.22 0.82 1.36
N LEU A 19 17.04 1.44 1.45
CA LEU A 19 16.40 1.71 2.73
C LEU A 19 15.78 0.44 3.30
N TYR A 20 15.62 0.40 4.61
CA TYR A 20 14.91 -0.68 5.33
C TYR A 20 15.59 -2.04 5.29
N GLN A 21 16.86 -2.13 4.84
CA GLN A 21 17.56 -3.42 4.74
C GLN A 21 17.59 -4.17 6.07
N ASP A 22 17.87 -3.47 7.17
CA ASP A 22 17.94 -4.06 8.50
C ASP A 22 16.61 -4.65 8.95
N ARG A 23 15.50 -4.14 8.44
CA ARG A 23 14.15 -4.53 8.83
C ARG A 23 13.46 -5.44 7.82
N TRP A 24 13.99 -5.52 6.60
CA TRP A 24 13.35 -6.27 5.50
C TRP A 24 13.16 -7.74 5.87
N ASP A 25 14.23 -8.38 6.32
CA ASP A 25 14.18 -9.79 6.72
C ASP A 25 13.33 -9.99 7.98
N ALA A 26 13.43 -9.07 8.95
CA ALA A 26 12.63 -9.13 10.16
C ALA A 26 11.13 -9.02 9.85
N LEU A 27 10.74 -8.15 8.93
CA LEU A 27 9.34 -8.01 8.49
C LEU A 27 8.85 -9.30 7.83
N HIS A 28 9.67 -9.92 6.99
CA HIS A 28 9.31 -11.17 6.33
C HIS A 28 9.25 -12.36 7.29
N ARG A 29 9.95 -12.29 8.42
CA ARG A 29 9.81 -13.28 9.49
C ARG A 29 8.57 -13.06 10.34
N ALA A 30 8.16 -11.80 10.53
CA ALA A 30 7.04 -11.44 11.37
C ALA A 30 5.69 -11.58 10.68
N TYR A 31 5.66 -11.43 9.35
CA TYR A 31 4.43 -11.39 8.56
C TYR A 31 4.50 -12.32 7.36
N VAL A 32 3.33 -12.83 6.98
CA VAL A 32 3.14 -13.41 5.64
C VAL A 32 2.74 -12.25 4.73
N VAL A 33 3.62 -11.87 3.81
CA VAL A 33 3.39 -10.73 2.93
C VAL A 33 2.51 -11.15 1.76
N ARG A 34 1.43 -10.40 1.54
CA ARG A 34 0.50 -10.61 0.42
C ARG A 34 0.56 -9.40 -0.52
N GLN A 35 0.34 -9.66 -1.80
CA GLN A 35 0.40 -8.63 -2.80
C GLN A 35 -0.98 -8.02 -3.04
N SER A 36 -0.99 -6.68 -3.16
CA SER A 36 -2.17 -5.90 -3.53
C SER A 36 -2.09 -5.54 -5.01
N ALA A 37 -3.19 -5.69 -5.73
CA ALA A 37 -3.27 -5.27 -7.13
C ALA A 37 -2.97 -3.78 -7.28
N VAL A 38 -3.38 -2.96 -6.31
CA VAL A 38 -3.12 -1.51 -6.34
C VAL A 38 -1.63 -1.23 -6.22
N VAL A 39 -0.95 -1.87 -5.25
CA VAL A 39 0.50 -1.72 -5.06
C VAL A 39 1.26 -2.19 -6.30
N LEU A 40 0.91 -3.35 -6.83
CA LEU A 40 1.56 -3.87 -8.05
C LEU A 40 1.39 -2.93 -9.24
N SER A 41 0.20 -2.35 -9.40
CA SER A 41 -0.07 -1.37 -10.45
C SER A 41 0.79 -0.11 -10.30
N GLU A 42 0.90 0.41 -9.08
CA GLU A 42 1.74 1.57 -8.80
C GLU A 42 3.22 1.28 -9.09
N LEU A 43 3.70 0.13 -8.65
CA LEU A 43 5.08 -0.30 -8.90
C LEU A 43 5.36 -0.43 -10.39
N ARG A 44 4.45 -1.07 -11.13
CA ARG A 44 4.60 -1.25 -12.57
C ARG A 44 4.61 0.08 -13.31
N ARG A 45 3.73 1.00 -12.94
CA ARG A 45 3.65 2.34 -13.54
C ARG A 45 4.94 3.13 -13.29
N GLY A 46 5.54 2.99 -12.11
CA GLY A 46 6.74 3.72 -11.73
C GLY A 46 8.06 3.07 -12.17
N ALA A 47 8.05 1.84 -12.68
CA ALA A 47 9.25 1.12 -13.08
C ALA A 47 9.75 1.60 -14.45
N ARG A 48 10.83 2.40 -14.45
CA ARG A 48 11.35 3.04 -15.66
C ARG A 48 12.58 2.36 -16.27
N THR A 49 13.24 1.52 -15.48
CA THR A 49 14.41 0.77 -15.96
C THR A 49 14.03 -0.69 -16.18
N ARG A 50 14.81 -1.38 -17.01
CA ARG A 50 14.60 -2.81 -17.26
C ARG A 50 14.71 -3.61 -15.96
N ASP A 51 15.69 -3.29 -15.11
CA ASP A 51 15.87 -3.96 -13.82
C ASP A 51 14.68 -3.75 -12.89
N ALA A 52 14.17 -2.54 -12.80
CA ALA A 52 12.98 -2.25 -11.98
C ALA A 52 11.75 -2.99 -12.52
N GLN A 53 11.56 -3.03 -13.83
CA GLN A 53 10.46 -3.76 -14.45
C GLN A 53 10.55 -5.25 -14.15
N GLN A 54 11.75 -5.82 -14.18
CA GLN A 54 11.95 -7.22 -13.87
C GLN A 54 11.63 -7.53 -12.40
N LEU A 55 12.02 -6.66 -11.48
CA LEU A 55 11.69 -6.82 -10.05
C LEU A 55 10.17 -6.86 -9.83
N VAL A 56 9.43 -5.98 -10.48
CA VAL A 56 7.97 -5.95 -10.36
C VAL A 56 7.34 -7.20 -10.96
N GLU A 57 7.80 -7.63 -12.12
CA GLU A 57 7.30 -8.85 -12.77
C GLU A 57 7.55 -10.09 -11.91
N ASP A 58 8.74 -10.19 -11.31
CA ASP A 58 9.09 -11.29 -10.43
C ASP A 58 8.20 -11.28 -9.17
N LEU A 59 7.98 -10.11 -8.60
CA LEU A 59 7.13 -9.97 -7.41
C LEU A 59 5.70 -10.46 -7.71
N ARG A 60 5.15 -10.09 -8.86
CA ARG A 60 3.82 -10.54 -9.28
C ARG A 60 3.79 -12.03 -9.55
N ARG A 61 4.82 -12.55 -10.24
CA ARG A 61 4.88 -13.97 -10.66
C ARG A 61 4.95 -14.91 -9.47
N ILE A 62 5.71 -14.56 -8.42
CA ILE A 62 5.87 -15.43 -7.25
C ILE A 62 4.75 -15.28 -6.23
N ALA A 63 3.87 -14.30 -6.40
CA ALA A 63 2.76 -14.10 -5.48
C ALA A 63 1.76 -15.26 -5.57
N PRO A 64 1.44 -15.95 -4.45
CA PRO A 64 0.47 -17.05 -4.49
C PRO A 64 -0.94 -16.57 -4.80
N VAL A 65 -1.25 -15.34 -4.40
CA VAL A 65 -2.53 -14.70 -4.63
C VAL A 65 -2.32 -13.19 -4.68
N VAL A 66 -3.11 -12.51 -5.49
CA VAL A 66 -3.12 -11.04 -5.56
C VAL A 66 -4.50 -10.56 -5.08
N TRP A 67 -4.51 -9.74 -4.06
CA TRP A 67 -5.74 -9.18 -3.52
C TRP A 67 -6.14 -7.93 -4.30
N GLU A 68 -7.41 -7.82 -4.61
CA GLU A 68 -7.95 -6.67 -5.34
C GLU A 68 -9.09 -6.03 -4.55
N PRO A 69 -9.32 -4.72 -4.72
CA PRO A 69 -10.48 -4.07 -4.11
C PRO A 69 -11.78 -4.61 -4.67
N THR A 70 -12.77 -4.75 -3.80
CA THR A 70 -14.14 -5.09 -4.21
C THR A 70 -14.88 -3.84 -4.68
N PRO A 71 -16.03 -3.98 -5.37
CA PRO A 71 -16.88 -2.82 -5.66
C PRO A 71 -17.24 -2.01 -4.42
N ALA A 72 -17.46 -2.66 -3.28
CA ALA A 72 -17.74 -1.97 -2.01
C ALA A 72 -16.52 -1.17 -1.52
N ASP A 73 -15.31 -1.69 -1.70
CA ASP A 73 -14.08 -0.97 -1.36
C ASP A 73 -13.95 0.31 -2.20
N TRP A 74 -14.22 0.22 -3.50
CA TRP A 74 -14.20 1.39 -4.39
C TRP A 74 -15.21 2.45 -3.95
N TRP A 75 -16.41 2.02 -3.62
CA TRP A 75 -17.47 2.91 -3.16
C TRP A 75 -17.08 3.65 -1.89
N GLU A 76 -16.57 2.92 -0.89
CA GLU A 76 -16.11 3.50 0.37
C GLU A 76 -14.88 4.39 0.19
N ALA A 77 -13.94 4.01 -0.69
CA ALA A 77 -12.78 4.82 -1.00
C ALA A 77 -13.18 6.22 -1.51
N GLY A 78 -14.18 6.30 -2.36
CA GLY A 78 -14.69 7.58 -2.85
C GLY A 78 -15.17 8.49 -1.72
N LYS A 79 -15.88 7.92 -0.75
CA LYS A 79 -16.35 8.67 0.42
C LYS A 79 -15.18 9.17 1.28
N LEU A 80 -14.19 8.31 1.52
CA LEU A 80 -13.01 8.67 2.32
C LEU A 80 -12.21 9.78 1.65
N VAL A 81 -11.98 9.68 0.34
CA VAL A 81 -11.25 10.71 -0.42
C VAL A 81 -11.97 12.04 -0.35
N ARG A 82 -13.28 12.05 -0.54
CA ARG A 82 -14.07 13.28 -0.45
C ARG A 82 -14.00 13.89 0.94
N LYS A 83 -14.26 13.10 1.98
CA LYS A 83 -14.32 13.58 3.36
C LYS A 83 -12.96 14.11 3.81
N ILE A 84 -11.92 13.35 3.65
CA ILE A 84 -10.57 13.73 4.07
C ILE A 84 -10.04 14.85 3.18
N GLY A 85 -10.22 14.74 1.87
CA GLY A 85 -9.79 15.76 0.92
C GLY A 85 -10.42 17.10 1.16
N ASP A 86 -11.72 17.15 1.51
CA ASP A 86 -12.40 18.39 1.82
C ASP A 86 -11.87 19.00 3.13
N ALA A 87 -11.67 18.18 4.15
CA ALA A 87 -11.13 18.63 5.43
C ALA A 87 -9.70 19.15 5.31
N GLU A 88 -8.86 18.52 4.48
CA GLU A 88 -7.46 18.91 4.29
C GLU A 88 -7.27 19.96 3.19
N GLY A 89 -8.29 20.27 2.42
CA GLY A 89 -8.20 21.23 1.32
C GLY A 89 -7.36 20.73 0.15
N TRP A 90 -7.40 19.44 -0.14
CA TRP A 90 -6.58 18.84 -1.18
C TRP A 90 -7.06 19.17 -2.59
N ASP A 91 -6.11 19.31 -3.52
CA ASP A 91 -6.39 19.42 -4.94
C ASP A 91 -6.77 18.07 -5.56
N ARG A 92 -7.07 18.09 -6.86
CA ARG A 92 -7.49 16.89 -7.61
C ARG A 92 -6.41 15.82 -7.62
N ASP A 93 -5.16 16.22 -7.81
CA ASP A 93 -4.05 15.27 -7.95
C ASP A 93 -3.78 14.53 -6.64
N LYS A 94 -3.81 15.25 -5.52
CA LYS A 94 -3.63 14.60 -4.21
C LYS A 94 -4.78 13.65 -3.92
N ARG A 95 -6.02 14.01 -4.24
CA ARG A 95 -7.19 13.14 -4.06
C ARG A 95 -7.07 11.86 -4.88
N ARG A 96 -6.62 11.97 -6.12
CA ARG A 96 -6.41 10.81 -6.98
C ARG A 96 -5.36 9.86 -6.40
N ASP A 97 -4.25 10.39 -5.92
CA ASP A 97 -3.19 9.58 -5.33
C ASP A 97 -3.64 8.93 -4.01
N PHE A 98 -4.37 9.69 -3.20
CA PHE A 98 -4.89 9.18 -1.93
C PHE A 98 -5.93 8.08 -2.12
N GLN A 99 -6.63 8.06 -3.26
CA GLN A 99 -7.55 6.97 -3.57
C GLN A 99 -6.85 5.61 -3.55
N ASN A 100 -5.62 5.53 -4.05
CA ASN A 100 -4.84 4.29 -3.99
C ASN A 100 -4.56 3.88 -2.55
N ASP A 101 -4.18 4.82 -1.70
CA ASP A 101 -3.95 4.54 -0.27
C ASP A 101 -5.22 4.02 0.40
N ALA A 102 -6.36 4.64 0.12
CA ALA A 102 -7.64 4.20 0.65
C ALA A 102 -7.99 2.77 0.19
N LEU A 103 -7.75 2.45 -1.07
CA LEU A 103 -8.01 1.11 -1.61
C LEU A 103 -7.09 0.06 -0.99
N ILE A 104 -5.82 0.40 -0.77
CA ILE A 104 -4.86 -0.48 -0.08
C ILE A 104 -5.34 -0.75 1.34
N ALA A 105 -5.73 0.29 2.06
CA ALA A 105 -6.20 0.18 3.45
C ALA A 105 -7.47 -0.67 3.56
N LEU A 106 -8.44 -0.45 2.67
CA LEU A 106 -9.70 -1.20 2.67
C LEU A 106 -9.50 -2.67 2.30
N THR A 107 -8.61 -2.93 1.35
CA THR A 107 -8.24 -4.32 0.99
C THR A 107 -7.60 -5.03 2.18
N ALA A 108 -6.65 -4.37 2.85
CA ALA A 108 -6.00 -4.92 4.03
C ALA A 108 -7.01 -5.19 5.16
N ARG A 109 -7.92 -4.25 5.41
CA ARG A 109 -8.97 -4.40 6.43
C ARG A 109 -9.82 -5.64 6.18
N ARG A 110 -10.24 -5.84 4.94
CA ARG A 110 -11.10 -6.95 4.57
C ARG A 110 -10.42 -8.30 4.80
N HIS A 111 -9.11 -8.38 4.63
CA HIS A 111 -8.35 -9.61 4.83
C HIS A 111 -7.72 -9.73 6.23
N GLY A 112 -7.97 -8.78 7.12
CA GLY A 112 -7.36 -8.79 8.44
C GLY A 112 -5.84 -8.59 8.41
N ALA A 113 -5.32 -7.88 7.41
CA ALA A 113 -3.90 -7.66 7.22
C ALA A 113 -3.46 -6.30 7.75
N THR A 114 -2.18 -6.21 8.09
CA THR A 114 -1.53 -4.95 8.47
C THR A 114 -0.93 -4.29 7.24
N VAL A 115 -1.12 -2.98 7.09
CA VAL A 115 -0.40 -2.19 6.09
C VAL A 115 0.92 -1.73 6.69
N VAL A 116 2.03 -2.12 6.06
CA VAL A 116 3.37 -1.66 6.43
C VAL A 116 3.75 -0.54 5.47
N THR A 117 3.97 0.66 6.00
CA THR A 117 4.14 1.85 5.17
C THR A 117 5.13 2.83 5.76
N ALA A 118 5.81 3.58 4.90
CA ALA A 118 6.59 4.75 5.30
C ALA A 118 5.76 6.04 5.28
N ASP A 119 4.55 6.01 4.74
CA ASP A 119 3.64 7.16 4.69
C ASP A 119 2.78 7.21 5.95
N VAL A 120 3.35 7.74 7.01
CA VAL A 120 2.68 7.85 8.32
C VAL A 120 1.50 8.85 8.25
N THR A 121 1.64 9.91 7.47
CA THR A 121 0.64 10.98 7.41
C THR A 121 -0.66 10.50 6.77
N ASP A 122 -0.59 9.98 5.56
CA ASP A 122 -1.80 9.58 4.82
C ASP A 122 -2.51 8.39 5.48
N PHE A 123 -1.77 7.38 5.89
CA PHE A 123 -2.37 6.24 6.60
C PHE A 123 -2.84 6.60 8.00
N GLY A 124 -2.23 7.61 8.63
CA GLY A 124 -2.73 8.19 9.87
C GLY A 124 -4.10 8.83 9.71
N LEU A 125 -4.31 9.56 8.61
CA LEU A 125 -5.61 10.14 8.29
C LEU A 125 -6.67 9.06 8.06
N LEU A 126 -6.33 8.00 7.34
CA LEU A 126 -7.24 6.86 7.12
C LEU A 126 -7.60 6.18 8.44
N SER A 127 -6.64 6.02 9.34
CA SER A 127 -6.85 5.36 10.63
C SER A 127 -7.84 6.10 11.53
N ARG A 128 -8.04 7.39 11.33
CA ARG A 128 -9.04 8.19 12.07
C ARG A 128 -10.46 7.90 11.59
N GLU A 129 -10.62 7.46 10.37
CA GLU A 129 -11.94 7.27 9.75
C GLU A 129 -12.38 5.81 9.72
N ILE A 130 -11.45 4.88 9.60
CA ILE A 130 -11.73 3.46 9.52
C ILE A 130 -10.77 2.68 10.43
N ARG A 131 -11.22 1.53 10.89
CA ARG A 131 -10.39 0.65 11.72
C ARG A 131 -9.48 -0.17 10.82
N ILE A 132 -8.20 0.16 10.82
CA ILE A 132 -7.15 -0.56 10.08
C ILE A 132 -5.93 -0.75 10.97
N SER A 133 -5.14 -1.79 10.66
CA SER A 133 -3.87 -2.04 11.32
C SER A 133 -2.75 -1.48 10.44
N VAL A 134 -1.98 -0.54 10.98
CA VAL A 134 -0.88 0.11 10.27
C VAL A 134 0.40 -0.03 11.09
N LEU A 135 1.46 -0.46 10.44
CA LEU A 135 2.81 -0.46 11.01
C LEU A 135 3.66 0.56 10.26
N PRO A 136 3.94 1.73 10.87
CA PRO A 136 4.79 2.73 10.23
C PRO A 136 6.27 2.31 10.29
N ILE A 137 6.97 2.51 9.19
CA ILE A 137 8.42 2.27 9.08
C ILE A 137 9.12 3.60 8.84
N ARG A 138 10.16 3.85 9.61
CA ARG A 138 10.93 5.10 9.52
C ARG A 138 12.38 4.86 9.22
#